data_e46e3834c3077ca06f40855950fc13c8
#
_entry.id   e46e3834c3077ca06f40855950fc13c8
#
_cell.length_a   1.000
_cell.length_b   1.000
_cell.length_c   1.000
_cell.angle_alpha   90.00
_cell.angle_beta   90.00
_cell.angle_gamma   90.00
#
_symmetry.space_group_name_H-M   'P 1'
#
loop_
_entity.id
_entity.type
_entity.pdbx_description
1 polymer ?
#
loop_
_entity_poly.entity_id
_entity_poly.type
_entity_poly.pdbx_seq_one_letter_code
_entity_poly.pdbx_strand_id
1 'polypeptide(L)'
;MSNGNDVRPFRLDTPDEALADLRRRVEATRWPSRELVDDRSQGVQLATVQELARYWTSGYDWRACEAKLNALPQFTTSIDGVDIHFIHVRSKHEDALPLIMTHGWPGSVVELLGSVGPLTDPTAHGGAAEDAFHLVLPSLPGYGFSAEPTELGWNSNRIAQAWAQLMDRLGYPRYVAQGGDVGASVTDAMGRQAPEGLVGIHLTLLAGAIGIKDKLPANTEQERAAHGALETFMKDGFGYFLEQSTRPQTIGYSLLDSPVGLAAWMLDHDTDSYYKISRAFVDGEPVGRLTRDSVVDNITLYWLTGTGASSARWYWEAGRFLAAAAASGQAPPPVSVPVGFTAFPGEIWAAPRSWAETVYPGLAYFNEVEKGGHFAAWEEPELFATEVRAAFRPLRQS
;
A
#
# COMPACT_ATOMS: atom_id res chain seq x y z
N MET A 1 7.63 34.20 0.55
CA MET A 1 8.00 32.88 0.06
C MET A 1 8.07 31.99 1.30
N SER A 2 7.15 31.06 1.48
CA SER A 2 7.21 30.11 2.61
C SER A 2 8.48 29.28 2.46
N ASN A 3 9.25 29.10 3.54
CA ASN A 3 10.36 28.15 3.54
C ASN A 3 9.79 26.79 3.19
N GLY A 4 10.30 26.12 2.13
CA GLY A 4 9.79 24.82 1.66
C GLY A 4 9.84 23.67 2.67
N ASN A 5 10.25 23.95 3.91
CA ASN A 5 10.32 23.01 5.02
C ASN A 5 9.10 23.07 5.98
N ASP A 6 8.12 23.93 5.72
CA ASP A 6 6.99 24.11 6.63
C ASP A 6 6.01 22.94 6.51
N VAL A 7 5.66 22.36 7.66
CA VAL A 7 4.56 21.39 7.81
C VAL A 7 3.27 22.19 7.96
N ARG A 8 2.36 22.03 6.99
CA ARG A 8 1.10 22.79 6.89
C ARG A 8 -0.08 21.87 7.18
N PRO A 9 -1.06 22.29 7.99
CA PRO A 9 -2.30 21.52 8.15
C PRO A 9 -2.98 21.28 6.80
N PHE A 10 -3.52 20.07 6.64
CA PHE A 10 -4.34 19.67 5.50
C PHE A 10 -5.74 19.29 5.98
N ARG A 11 -6.73 19.66 5.21
CA ARG A 11 -8.12 19.25 5.41
C ARG A 11 -8.74 18.92 4.06
N LEU A 12 -9.41 17.80 3.98
CA LEU A 12 -10.17 17.40 2.82
C LEU A 12 -11.51 18.16 2.79
N ASP A 13 -11.80 18.74 1.64
CA ASP A 13 -13.07 19.44 1.37
C ASP A 13 -13.45 19.18 -0.10
N THR A 14 -14.22 18.11 -0.31
CA THR A 14 -14.59 17.67 -1.66
C THR A 14 -15.78 18.48 -2.16
N PRO A 15 -15.67 19.18 -3.33
CA PRO A 15 -16.81 19.90 -3.90
C PRO A 15 -17.99 18.96 -4.22
N ASP A 16 -19.22 19.39 -3.94
CA ASP A 16 -20.43 18.62 -4.27
C ASP A 16 -20.56 18.36 -5.77
N GLU A 17 -20.07 19.27 -6.60
CA GLU A 17 -20.04 19.11 -8.06
C GLU A 17 -19.15 17.94 -8.51
N ALA A 18 -18.01 17.69 -7.81
CA ALA A 18 -17.16 16.56 -8.10
C ALA A 18 -17.86 15.23 -7.79
N LEU A 19 -18.62 15.18 -6.70
CA LEU A 19 -19.43 14.00 -6.34
C LEU A 19 -20.61 13.78 -7.30
N ALA A 20 -21.23 14.87 -7.74
CA ALA A 20 -22.30 14.82 -8.74
C ALA A 20 -21.77 14.35 -10.12
N ASP A 21 -20.59 14.83 -10.53
CA ASP A 21 -19.95 14.39 -11.77
C ASP A 21 -19.56 12.91 -11.72
N LEU A 22 -18.97 12.47 -10.59
CA LEU A 22 -18.68 11.04 -10.36
C LEU A 22 -19.92 10.16 -10.54
N ARG A 23 -21.02 10.50 -9.84
CA ARG A 23 -22.28 9.74 -9.93
C ARG A 23 -22.78 9.68 -11.36
N ARG A 24 -22.85 10.83 -12.04
CA ARG A 24 -23.28 10.93 -13.44
C ARG A 24 -22.44 10.04 -14.38
N ARG A 25 -21.11 9.99 -14.18
CA ARG A 25 -20.22 9.16 -15.00
C ARG A 25 -20.40 7.68 -14.73
N VAL A 26 -20.59 7.26 -13.47
CA VAL A 26 -20.90 5.87 -13.13
C VAL A 26 -22.23 5.43 -13.76
N GLU A 27 -23.27 6.27 -13.70
CA GLU A 27 -24.57 6.01 -14.31
C GLU A 27 -24.52 5.94 -15.84
N ALA A 28 -23.61 6.69 -16.47
CA ALA A 28 -23.42 6.72 -17.91
C ALA A 28 -22.48 5.62 -18.44
N THR A 29 -22.09 4.66 -17.61
CA THR A 29 -21.14 3.60 -17.99
C THR A 29 -21.66 2.79 -19.17
N ARG A 30 -20.80 2.60 -20.17
CA ARG A 30 -21.04 1.70 -21.30
C ARG A 30 -20.46 0.32 -20.96
N TRP A 31 -21.34 -0.60 -20.65
CA TRP A 31 -20.97 -1.94 -20.22
C TRP A 31 -20.46 -2.82 -21.37
N PRO A 32 -19.38 -3.59 -21.15
CA PRO A 32 -18.98 -4.64 -22.09
C PRO A 32 -19.96 -5.82 -22.05
N SER A 33 -19.81 -6.76 -22.97
CA SER A 33 -20.43 -8.09 -22.84
C SER A 33 -19.83 -8.83 -21.64
N ARG A 34 -20.61 -9.78 -21.09
CA ARG A 34 -20.13 -10.67 -20.04
C ARG A 34 -18.92 -11.48 -20.52
N GLU A 35 -18.00 -11.78 -19.61
CA GLU A 35 -16.93 -12.76 -19.77
C GLU A 35 -17.47 -14.13 -20.20
N LEU A 36 -16.67 -14.91 -20.94
CA LEU A 36 -17.05 -16.22 -21.48
C LEU A 36 -16.69 -17.40 -20.56
N VAL A 37 -16.14 -17.11 -19.38
CA VAL A 37 -15.72 -18.08 -18.37
C VAL A 37 -16.45 -17.80 -17.07
N ASP A 38 -16.52 -18.79 -16.17
CA ASP A 38 -17.21 -18.65 -14.89
C ASP A 38 -16.30 -18.17 -13.75
N ASP A 39 -15.02 -17.92 -14.04
CA ASP A 39 -14.00 -17.42 -13.12
C ASP A 39 -13.44 -16.07 -13.59
N ARG A 40 -12.38 -15.58 -12.93
CA ARG A 40 -11.71 -14.34 -13.31
C ARG A 40 -10.57 -14.48 -14.33
N SER A 41 -10.43 -15.60 -15.02
CA SER A 41 -9.32 -15.82 -15.97
C SER A 41 -9.35 -14.88 -17.19
N GLN A 42 -10.49 -14.23 -17.43
CA GLN A 42 -10.63 -13.13 -18.40
C GLN A 42 -10.65 -11.73 -17.74
N GLY A 43 -10.26 -11.62 -16.47
CA GLY A 43 -10.24 -10.37 -15.70
C GLY A 43 -11.42 -10.23 -14.73
N VAL A 44 -11.70 -9.01 -14.32
CA VAL A 44 -12.76 -8.68 -13.37
C VAL A 44 -14.13 -8.98 -13.95
N GLN A 45 -14.94 -9.77 -13.25
CA GLN A 45 -16.24 -10.24 -13.73
C GLN A 45 -17.26 -9.09 -13.79
N LEU A 46 -18.06 -9.06 -14.85
CA LEU A 46 -19.07 -8.02 -15.10
C LEU A 46 -20.04 -7.86 -13.92
N ALA A 47 -20.50 -8.96 -13.33
CA ALA A 47 -21.44 -8.95 -12.21
C ALA A 47 -20.87 -8.18 -11.00
N THR A 48 -19.59 -8.39 -10.64
CA THR A 48 -18.93 -7.70 -9.53
C THR A 48 -18.90 -6.19 -9.77
N VAL A 49 -18.49 -5.77 -10.97
CA VAL A 49 -18.36 -4.34 -11.28
C VAL A 49 -19.73 -3.65 -11.38
N GLN A 50 -20.76 -4.35 -11.86
CA GLN A 50 -22.14 -3.83 -11.90
C GLN A 50 -22.72 -3.64 -10.50
N GLU A 51 -22.48 -4.58 -9.58
CA GLU A 51 -22.88 -4.46 -8.19
C GLU A 51 -22.16 -3.31 -7.48
N LEU A 52 -20.85 -3.18 -7.70
CA LEU A 52 -20.05 -2.07 -7.20
C LEU A 52 -20.60 -0.73 -7.72
N ALA A 53 -20.82 -0.59 -9.00
CA ALA A 53 -21.33 0.64 -9.62
C ALA A 53 -22.74 1.03 -9.09
N ARG A 54 -23.61 0.04 -8.92
CA ARG A 54 -24.93 0.25 -8.32
C ARG A 54 -24.80 0.75 -6.89
N TYR A 55 -23.97 0.09 -6.08
CA TYR A 55 -23.74 0.53 -4.71
C TYR A 55 -23.13 1.94 -4.67
N TRP A 56 -22.16 2.23 -5.53
CA TRP A 56 -21.49 3.53 -5.60
C TRP A 56 -22.43 4.70 -5.84
N THR A 57 -23.49 4.50 -6.65
CA THR A 57 -24.49 5.54 -6.97
C THR A 57 -25.67 5.63 -6.00
N SER A 58 -26.02 4.53 -5.31
CA SER A 58 -27.26 4.46 -4.54
C SER A 58 -27.10 4.25 -3.03
N GLY A 59 -26.00 3.61 -2.59
CA GLY A 59 -25.81 3.22 -1.19
C GLY A 59 -24.58 3.83 -0.52
N TYR A 60 -23.65 4.36 -1.31
CA TYR A 60 -22.37 4.88 -0.82
C TYR A 60 -22.43 6.39 -0.49
N ASP A 61 -21.78 6.76 0.60
CA ASP A 61 -21.63 8.16 1.03
C ASP A 61 -20.16 8.53 1.24
N TRP A 62 -19.56 9.25 0.28
CA TRP A 62 -18.21 9.79 0.40
C TRP A 62 -18.01 10.69 1.61
N ARG A 63 -19.04 11.43 2.03
CA ARG A 63 -18.94 12.33 3.19
C ARG A 63 -18.60 11.59 4.48
N ALA A 64 -18.99 10.31 4.60
CA ALA A 64 -18.61 9.48 5.72
C ALA A 64 -17.10 9.16 5.71
N CYS A 65 -16.50 8.87 4.54
CA CYS A 65 -15.06 8.71 4.38
C CYS A 65 -14.31 10.01 4.64
N GLU A 66 -14.75 11.10 4.03
CA GLU A 66 -14.17 12.45 4.25
C GLU A 66 -14.17 12.83 5.73
N ALA A 67 -15.24 12.55 6.45
CA ALA A 67 -15.34 12.80 7.89
C ALA A 67 -14.34 11.94 8.69
N LYS A 68 -14.19 10.66 8.35
CA LYS A 68 -13.20 9.75 8.98
C LYS A 68 -11.76 10.28 8.78
N LEU A 69 -11.42 10.68 7.55
CA LEU A 69 -10.11 11.23 7.24
C LEU A 69 -9.88 12.54 7.99
N ASN A 70 -10.86 13.46 7.97
CA ASN A 70 -10.77 14.75 8.64
C ASN A 70 -10.80 14.66 10.18
N ALA A 71 -11.17 13.53 10.76
CA ALA A 71 -11.05 13.29 12.19
C ALA A 71 -9.59 13.03 12.63
N LEU A 72 -8.69 12.73 11.69
CA LEU A 72 -7.28 12.52 11.94
C LEU A 72 -6.48 13.78 11.62
N PRO A 73 -5.39 14.06 12.36
CA PRO A 73 -4.49 15.16 12.04
C PRO A 73 -3.77 14.88 10.72
N GLN A 74 -3.97 15.76 9.72
CA GLN A 74 -3.40 15.65 8.38
C GLN A 74 -2.58 16.87 8.04
N PHE A 75 -1.53 16.68 7.28
CA PHE A 75 -0.57 17.71 6.94
C PHE A 75 -0.05 17.54 5.52
N THR A 76 0.55 18.61 5.00
CA THR A 76 1.38 18.62 3.79
C THR A 76 2.71 19.27 4.07
N THR A 77 3.76 18.80 3.39
CA THR A 77 5.07 19.44 3.37
C THR A 77 5.72 19.23 2.00
N SER A 78 6.51 20.20 1.53
CA SER A 78 7.18 20.06 0.24
C SER A 78 8.53 19.37 0.41
N ILE A 79 8.76 18.29 -0.31
CA ILE A 79 10.03 17.56 -0.36
C ILE A 79 10.44 17.43 -1.83
N ASP A 80 11.63 17.91 -2.18
CA ASP A 80 12.15 17.89 -3.55
C ASP A 80 11.17 18.42 -4.60
N GLY A 81 10.43 19.49 -4.25
CA GLY A 81 9.46 20.11 -5.14
C GLY A 81 8.10 19.40 -5.25
N VAL A 82 7.88 18.31 -4.50
CA VAL A 82 6.59 17.60 -4.44
C VAL A 82 5.95 17.83 -3.08
N ASP A 83 4.70 18.30 -3.06
CA ASP A 83 3.91 18.42 -1.84
C ASP A 83 3.45 17.03 -1.40
N ILE A 84 4.01 16.56 -0.29
CA ILE A 84 3.69 15.28 0.32
C ILE A 84 2.61 15.46 1.37
N HIS A 85 1.48 14.79 1.17
CA HIS A 85 0.43 14.64 2.17
C HIS A 85 0.77 13.51 3.14
N PHE A 86 0.46 13.69 4.42
CA PHE A 86 0.58 12.63 5.41
C PHE A 86 -0.39 12.82 6.57
N ILE A 87 -0.83 11.70 7.14
CA ILE A 87 -1.54 11.64 8.41
C ILE A 87 -0.48 11.47 9.51
N HIS A 88 -0.56 12.27 10.58
CA HIS A 88 0.38 12.18 11.69
C HIS A 88 -0.37 12.09 13.02
N VAL A 89 -0.48 10.90 13.58
CA VAL A 89 -1.18 10.65 14.82
C VAL A 89 -0.19 10.38 15.95
N ARG A 90 -0.12 11.28 16.92
CA ARG A 90 0.67 11.08 18.13
C ARG A 90 -0.09 10.22 19.13
N SER A 91 0.55 9.18 19.64
CA SER A 91 0.05 8.42 20.77
C SER A 91 -0.06 9.30 22.02
N LYS A 92 -0.99 8.97 22.90
CA LYS A 92 -1.07 9.53 24.25
C LYS A 92 0.05 9.02 25.18
N HIS A 93 0.75 7.95 24.80
CA HIS A 93 1.88 7.39 25.53
C HIS A 93 3.15 8.12 25.12
N GLU A 94 3.84 8.75 26.08
CA GLU A 94 4.97 9.64 25.83
C GLU A 94 6.17 8.92 25.18
N ASP A 95 6.43 7.66 25.59
CA ASP A 95 7.54 6.84 25.09
C ASP A 95 7.19 6.06 23.80
N ALA A 96 6.12 6.44 23.09
CA ALA A 96 5.72 5.79 21.87
C ALA A 96 6.81 5.89 20.79
N LEU A 97 7.16 4.74 20.19
CA LEU A 97 8.17 4.68 19.11
C LEU A 97 7.60 5.30 17.83
N PRO A 98 8.27 6.26 17.17
CA PRO A 98 7.83 6.76 15.87
C PRO A 98 7.87 5.67 14.80
N LEU A 99 6.78 5.55 14.05
CA LEU A 99 6.60 4.57 12.97
C LEU A 99 6.09 5.27 11.72
N ILE A 100 6.83 5.18 10.62
CA ILE A 100 6.35 5.54 9.30
C ILE A 100 5.83 4.29 8.58
N MET A 101 4.58 4.33 8.09
CA MET A 101 3.96 3.23 7.36
C MET A 101 3.59 3.67 5.95
N THR A 102 4.00 2.89 4.97
CA THR A 102 3.81 3.21 3.55
C THR A 102 2.85 2.21 2.91
N HIS A 103 1.77 2.73 2.34
CA HIS A 103 0.80 1.96 1.54
C HIS A 103 1.37 1.55 0.17
N GLY A 104 0.58 0.83 -0.62
CA GLY A 104 0.93 0.44 -1.98
C GLY A 104 -0.13 0.80 -3.02
N TRP A 105 -0.08 0.12 -4.17
CA TRP A 105 -1.06 0.21 -5.26
C TRP A 105 -1.86 -1.11 -5.32
N PRO A 106 -3.16 -1.08 -5.54
CA PRO A 106 -4.07 0.06 -5.69
C PRO A 106 -4.60 0.63 -4.36
N GLY A 107 -3.89 0.41 -3.27
CA GLY A 107 -4.22 0.95 -1.96
C GLY A 107 -3.90 2.45 -1.82
N SER A 108 -4.15 2.98 -0.64
CA SER A 108 -3.86 4.35 -0.23
C SER A 108 -3.75 4.42 1.30
N VAL A 109 -3.64 5.62 1.86
CA VAL A 109 -3.72 5.79 3.32
C VAL A 109 -5.00 5.21 3.93
N VAL A 110 -6.06 5.02 3.12
CA VAL A 110 -7.33 4.43 3.57
C VAL A 110 -7.14 2.99 4.06
N GLU A 111 -6.28 2.20 3.44
CA GLU A 111 -6.02 0.81 3.86
C GLU A 111 -5.41 0.72 5.26
N LEU A 112 -4.71 1.78 5.71
CA LEU A 112 -4.00 1.82 6.97
C LEU A 112 -4.85 2.34 8.13
N LEU A 113 -6.00 2.97 7.86
CA LEU A 113 -6.82 3.66 8.88
C LEU A 113 -7.28 2.74 10.00
N GLY A 114 -7.58 1.47 9.69
CA GLY A 114 -7.97 0.47 10.68
C GLY A 114 -6.91 0.17 11.73
N SER A 115 -5.65 0.39 11.40
CA SER A 115 -4.49 0.11 12.27
C SER A 115 -4.13 1.30 13.19
N VAL A 116 -4.70 2.49 12.95
CA VAL A 116 -4.35 3.71 13.70
C VAL A 116 -4.61 3.53 15.19
N GLY A 117 -5.83 3.15 15.57
CA GLY A 117 -6.19 2.90 16.98
C GLY A 117 -5.29 1.85 17.63
N PRO A 118 -5.25 0.60 17.08
CA PRO A 118 -4.42 -0.48 17.63
C PRO A 118 -2.95 -0.16 17.81
N LEU A 119 -2.38 0.72 16.97
CA LEU A 119 -0.97 1.09 17.05
C LEU A 119 -0.73 2.33 17.94
N THR A 120 -1.64 3.32 17.96
CA THR A 120 -1.42 4.54 18.77
C THR A 120 -1.95 4.44 20.19
N ASP A 121 -2.93 3.60 20.44
CA ASP A 121 -3.50 3.32 21.78
C ASP A 121 -3.66 1.80 22.00
N PRO A 122 -2.56 1.05 22.06
CA PRO A 122 -2.62 -0.41 22.21
C PRO A 122 -3.36 -0.85 23.47
N THR A 123 -3.39 -0.02 24.53
CA THR A 123 -4.08 -0.34 25.79
C THR A 123 -5.59 -0.47 25.61
N ALA A 124 -6.20 0.23 24.63
CA ALA A 124 -7.60 0.07 24.26
C ALA A 124 -7.85 -1.15 23.34
N HIS A 125 -6.77 -1.81 22.86
CA HIS A 125 -6.79 -2.90 21.89
C HIS A 125 -6.03 -4.16 22.39
N GLY A 126 -6.02 -4.40 23.71
CA GLY A 126 -5.43 -5.59 24.31
C GLY A 126 -3.90 -5.65 24.29
N GLY A 127 -3.22 -4.56 23.96
CA GLY A 127 -1.78 -4.40 24.04
C GLY A 127 -1.32 -3.63 25.28
N ALA A 128 0.00 -3.40 25.39
CA ALA A 128 0.62 -2.67 26.49
C ALA A 128 1.03 -1.25 26.06
N ALA A 129 1.13 -0.32 27.01
CA ALA A 129 1.48 1.08 26.73
C ALA A 129 2.83 1.22 26.03
N GLU A 130 3.79 0.39 26.41
CA GLU A 130 5.13 0.32 25.81
C GLU A 130 5.12 -0.14 24.35
N ASP A 131 4.03 -0.73 23.86
CA ASP A 131 3.88 -1.13 22.46
C ASP A 131 3.35 0.00 21.54
N ALA A 132 3.10 1.20 22.09
CA ALA A 132 2.52 2.31 21.36
C ALA A 132 3.46 2.91 20.31
N PHE A 133 2.86 3.47 19.24
CA PHE A 133 3.58 4.20 18.20
C PHE A 133 3.03 5.62 18.01
N HIS A 134 3.91 6.56 17.66
CA HIS A 134 3.53 7.76 16.95
C HIS A 134 3.51 7.42 15.46
N LEU A 135 2.37 7.57 14.78
CA LEU A 135 2.21 7.15 13.39
C LEU A 135 2.39 8.30 12.40
N VAL A 136 3.14 8.02 11.35
CA VAL A 136 3.25 8.86 10.16
C VAL A 136 2.82 8.01 8.96
N LEU A 137 1.72 8.38 8.30
CA LEU A 137 1.15 7.66 7.16
C LEU A 137 1.18 8.57 5.93
N PRO A 138 2.27 8.63 5.17
CA PRO A 138 2.35 9.46 3.98
C PRO A 138 1.55 8.84 2.82
N SER A 139 0.91 9.69 2.01
CA SER A 139 0.52 9.33 0.65
C SER A 139 1.75 9.32 -0.23
N LEU A 140 1.96 8.25 -0.98
CA LEU A 140 3.06 8.17 -1.96
C LEU A 140 3.01 9.33 -2.96
N PRO A 141 4.14 9.83 -3.48
CA PRO A 141 4.16 10.85 -4.52
C PRO A 141 3.33 10.43 -5.74
N GLY A 142 2.38 11.25 -6.16
CA GLY A 142 1.44 10.94 -7.24
C GLY A 142 0.28 10.01 -6.86
N TYR A 143 0.07 9.77 -5.56
CA TYR A 143 -1.03 9.00 -5.00
C TYR A 143 -1.86 9.84 -4.04
N GLY A 144 -3.15 9.61 -4.00
CA GLY A 144 -4.05 10.21 -3.03
C GLY A 144 -3.91 11.74 -3.01
N PHE A 145 -3.59 12.30 -1.85
CA PHE A 145 -3.50 13.75 -1.67
C PHE A 145 -2.09 14.32 -1.85
N SER A 146 -1.09 13.50 -2.13
CA SER A 146 0.24 13.99 -2.50
C SER A 146 0.25 14.50 -3.94
N ALA A 147 1.03 15.54 -4.19
CA ALA A 147 1.17 16.08 -5.53
C ALA A 147 1.83 15.06 -6.49
N GLU A 148 1.49 15.18 -7.76
CA GLU A 148 2.12 14.43 -8.84
C GLU A 148 3.55 14.94 -9.07
N PRO A 149 4.58 14.06 -9.09
CA PRO A 149 5.93 14.44 -9.49
C PRO A 149 5.96 14.98 -10.93
N THR A 150 6.64 16.09 -11.12
CA THR A 150 6.85 16.71 -12.44
C THR A 150 8.21 16.39 -13.06
N GLU A 151 9.04 15.64 -12.33
CA GLU A 151 10.38 15.19 -12.75
C GLU A 151 10.50 13.68 -12.66
N LEU A 152 11.40 13.11 -13.45
CA LEU A 152 11.75 11.69 -13.40
C LEU A 152 12.55 11.34 -12.14
N GLY A 153 12.59 10.05 -11.82
CA GLY A 153 13.43 9.50 -10.77
C GLY A 153 12.73 9.28 -9.43
N TRP A 154 11.42 9.46 -9.34
CA TRP A 154 10.64 9.19 -8.13
C TRP A 154 10.35 7.70 -7.95
N ASN A 155 11.43 6.89 -7.96
CA ASN A 155 11.40 5.47 -7.61
C ASN A 155 11.51 5.26 -6.09
N SER A 156 11.48 4.01 -5.64
CA SER A 156 11.54 3.66 -4.21
C SER A 156 12.73 4.27 -3.46
N ASN A 157 13.89 4.42 -4.10
CA ASN A 157 15.07 4.99 -3.44
C ASN A 157 14.90 6.48 -3.15
N ARG A 158 14.35 7.26 -4.08
CA ARG A 158 14.09 8.69 -3.84
C ARG A 158 12.96 8.88 -2.84
N ILE A 159 11.92 8.04 -2.89
CA ILE A 159 10.84 8.07 -1.90
C ILE A 159 11.38 7.74 -0.51
N ALA A 160 12.27 6.74 -0.38
CA ALA A 160 12.93 6.41 0.88
C ALA A 160 13.73 7.60 1.47
N GLN A 161 14.43 8.35 0.64
CA GLN A 161 15.12 9.59 1.04
C GLN A 161 14.12 10.67 1.49
N ALA A 162 13.01 10.81 0.78
CA ALA A 162 11.95 11.75 1.15
C ALA A 162 11.30 11.38 2.50
N TRP A 163 11.12 10.08 2.79
CA TRP A 163 10.61 9.62 4.08
C TRP A 163 11.58 9.89 5.22
N ALA A 164 12.88 9.71 5.01
CA ALA A 164 13.90 10.09 5.99
C ALA A 164 13.86 11.59 6.28
N GLN A 165 13.74 12.45 5.26
CA GLN A 165 13.58 13.90 5.43
C GLN A 165 12.27 14.25 6.16
N LEU A 166 11.18 13.53 5.87
CA LEU A 166 9.90 13.75 6.56
C LEU A 166 10.04 13.45 8.06
N MET A 167 10.65 12.33 8.43
CA MET A 167 10.85 11.96 9.83
C MET A 167 11.76 12.95 10.57
N ASP A 168 12.82 13.43 9.91
CA ASP A 168 13.69 14.49 10.45
C ASP A 168 12.92 15.79 10.69
N ARG A 169 12.12 16.26 9.72
CA ARG A 169 11.26 17.46 9.86
C ARG A 169 10.26 17.35 11.00
N LEU A 170 9.78 16.14 11.29
CA LEU A 170 8.87 15.89 12.40
C LEU A 170 9.59 15.79 13.74
N GLY A 171 10.93 15.88 13.75
CA GLY A 171 11.77 15.85 14.94
C GLY A 171 11.93 14.45 15.53
N TYR A 172 11.91 13.41 14.72
CA TYR A 172 12.08 12.03 15.13
C TYR A 172 13.50 11.52 14.89
N PRO A 173 14.42 11.67 15.88
CA PRO A 173 15.82 11.22 15.74
C PRO A 173 15.96 9.70 15.74
N ARG A 174 14.89 8.97 16.06
CA ARG A 174 14.83 7.51 16.11
C ARG A 174 13.44 7.05 15.72
N TYR A 175 13.37 6.14 14.73
CA TYR A 175 12.10 5.64 14.21
C TYR A 175 12.25 4.27 13.53
N VAL A 176 11.13 3.64 13.24
CA VAL A 176 11.02 2.40 12.48
C VAL A 176 10.14 2.61 11.25
N ALA A 177 10.26 1.74 10.25
CA ALA A 177 9.46 1.82 9.03
C ALA A 177 8.75 0.49 8.74
N GLN A 178 7.52 0.59 8.20
CA GLN A 178 6.74 -0.57 7.78
C GLN A 178 6.20 -0.32 6.35
N GLY A 179 6.09 -1.38 5.54
CA GLY A 179 5.46 -1.32 4.22
C GLY A 179 5.04 -2.67 3.68
N GLY A 180 3.95 -2.65 2.90
CA GLY A 180 3.48 -3.71 2.03
C GLY A 180 3.49 -3.23 0.58
N ASP A 181 3.44 -4.09 -0.42
CA ASP A 181 3.39 -3.75 -1.85
C ASP A 181 4.47 -2.74 -2.30
N VAL A 182 4.10 -1.62 -2.93
CA VAL A 182 5.02 -0.49 -3.23
C VAL A 182 5.70 -0.01 -1.95
N GLY A 183 4.95 0.07 -0.84
CA GLY A 183 5.47 0.41 0.46
C GLY A 183 6.55 -0.56 0.94
N ALA A 184 6.47 -1.85 0.61
CA ALA A 184 7.54 -2.81 0.91
C ALA A 184 8.82 -2.46 0.14
N SER A 185 8.71 -2.08 -1.14
CA SER A 185 9.86 -1.64 -1.95
C SER A 185 10.50 -0.35 -1.41
N VAL A 186 9.69 0.60 -0.92
CA VAL A 186 10.17 1.83 -0.29
C VAL A 186 10.85 1.53 1.05
N THR A 187 10.23 0.69 1.87
CA THR A 187 10.76 0.31 3.20
C THR A 187 12.05 -0.52 3.08
N ASP A 188 12.14 -1.43 2.09
CA ASP A 188 13.39 -2.13 1.75
C ASP A 188 14.49 -1.13 1.35
N ALA A 189 14.16 -0.14 0.51
CA ALA A 189 15.10 0.90 0.13
C ALA A 189 15.55 1.75 1.33
N MET A 190 14.67 2.06 2.27
CA MET A 190 15.05 2.71 3.54
C MET A 190 16.03 1.85 4.33
N GLY A 191 15.76 0.55 4.47
CA GLY A 191 16.66 -0.38 5.16
C GLY A 191 18.04 -0.51 4.52
N ARG A 192 18.12 -0.43 3.18
CA ARG A 192 19.39 -0.46 2.44
C ARG A 192 20.17 0.85 2.53
N GLN A 193 19.48 1.97 2.53
CA GLN A 193 20.08 3.30 2.70
C GLN A 193 20.48 3.56 4.16
N ALA A 194 19.78 2.92 5.11
CA ALA A 194 19.97 3.06 6.55
C ALA A 194 20.17 4.53 6.99
N PRO A 195 19.20 5.42 6.69
CA PRO A 195 19.29 6.81 7.11
C PRO A 195 19.44 6.92 8.62
N GLU A 196 20.08 7.99 9.07
CA GLU A 196 20.21 8.26 10.49
C GLU A 196 18.83 8.23 11.17
N GLY A 197 18.76 7.57 12.34
CA GLY A 197 17.53 7.40 13.10
C GLY A 197 16.67 6.18 12.71
N LEU A 198 16.84 5.57 11.55
CA LEU A 198 16.14 4.34 11.23
C LEU A 198 16.74 3.15 11.98
N VAL A 199 15.97 2.54 12.88
CA VAL A 199 16.46 1.46 13.76
C VAL A 199 15.92 0.07 13.40
N GLY A 200 15.01 -0.04 12.46
CA GLY A 200 14.49 -1.31 11.95
C GLY A 200 13.37 -1.13 10.95
N ILE A 201 13.10 -2.19 10.19
CA ILE A 201 12.02 -2.23 9.21
C ILE A 201 11.14 -3.46 9.41
N HIS A 202 9.87 -3.37 8.98
CA HIS A 202 8.94 -4.50 8.92
C HIS A 202 8.25 -4.56 7.55
N LEU A 203 8.14 -5.76 6.99
CA LEU A 203 7.61 -6.01 5.65
C LEU A 203 6.54 -7.11 5.69
N THR A 204 5.56 -7.01 4.79
CA THR A 204 4.54 -8.04 4.56
C THR A 204 4.65 -8.70 3.18
N LEU A 205 5.36 -8.06 2.25
CA LEU A 205 5.63 -8.60 0.92
C LEU A 205 7.14 -8.68 0.68
N LEU A 206 7.63 -9.81 0.20
CA LEU A 206 9.00 -9.98 -0.26
C LEU A 206 9.11 -9.52 -1.72
N ALA A 207 9.03 -8.20 -1.94
CA ALA A 207 8.98 -7.59 -3.28
C ALA A 207 10.19 -7.95 -4.15
N GLY A 208 11.36 -8.12 -3.55
CA GLY A 208 12.59 -8.52 -4.23
C GLY A 208 12.59 -9.95 -4.79
N ALA A 209 11.64 -10.81 -4.41
CA ALA A 209 11.57 -12.21 -4.83
C ALA A 209 11.52 -12.37 -6.36
N ILE A 210 10.77 -11.51 -7.05
CA ILE A 210 10.64 -11.53 -8.52
C ILE A 210 12.01 -11.50 -9.21
N GLY A 211 12.90 -10.61 -8.76
CA GLY A 211 14.23 -10.40 -9.38
C GLY A 211 15.26 -11.50 -9.09
N ILE A 212 15.01 -12.33 -8.08
CA ILE A 212 15.95 -13.36 -7.62
C ILE A 212 15.32 -14.76 -7.52
N LYS A 213 14.16 -14.97 -8.14
CA LYS A 213 13.39 -16.22 -8.01
C LYS A 213 14.23 -17.49 -8.19
N ASP A 214 15.15 -17.51 -9.14
CA ASP A 214 16.00 -18.65 -9.44
C ASP A 214 17.07 -18.93 -8.35
N LYS A 215 17.21 -18.02 -7.39
CA LYS A 215 18.14 -18.15 -6.24
C LYS A 215 17.42 -18.52 -4.95
N LEU A 216 16.08 -18.49 -4.95
CA LEU A 216 15.29 -18.79 -3.76
C LEU A 216 15.19 -20.31 -3.55
N PRO A 217 15.24 -20.80 -2.31
CA PRO A 217 15.11 -22.24 -2.01
C PRO A 217 13.80 -22.83 -2.54
N ALA A 218 13.85 -24.10 -3.00
CA ALA A 218 12.71 -24.88 -3.50
C ALA A 218 12.72 -26.33 -2.96
N ASN A 219 13.26 -26.52 -1.75
CA ASN A 219 13.53 -27.84 -1.17
C ASN A 219 12.30 -28.41 -0.43
N THR A 220 11.52 -27.54 0.24
CA THR A 220 10.33 -27.92 1.01
C THR A 220 9.06 -27.81 0.17
N GLU A 221 7.96 -28.37 0.67
CA GLU A 221 6.64 -28.22 0.04
C GLU A 221 6.18 -26.76 0.04
N GLN A 222 6.38 -26.04 1.16
CA GLN A 222 6.05 -24.64 1.31
C GLN A 222 6.84 -23.75 0.34
N GLU A 223 8.14 -23.99 0.19
CA GLU A 223 8.97 -23.28 -0.78
C GLU A 223 8.50 -23.49 -2.23
N ARG A 224 8.17 -24.74 -2.59
CA ARG A 224 7.62 -25.05 -3.91
C ARG A 224 6.24 -24.41 -4.14
N ALA A 225 5.40 -24.38 -3.11
CA ALA A 225 4.10 -23.70 -3.18
C ALA A 225 4.28 -22.19 -3.41
N ALA A 226 5.22 -21.55 -2.71
CA ALA A 226 5.55 -20.14 -2.90
C ALA A 226 6.10 -19.87 -4.31
N HIS A 227 6.96 -20.74 -4.86
CA HIS A 227 7.40 -20.66 -6.25
C HIS A 227 6.22 -20.78 -7.23
N GLY A 228 5.33 -21.74 -7.03
CA GLY A 228 4.13 -21.94 -7.86
C GLY A 228 3.21 -20.71 -7.84
N ALA A 229 3.02 -20.08 -6.67
CA ALA A 229 2.24 -18.84 -6.55
C ALA A 229 2.90 -17.69 -7.31
N LEU A 230 4.22 -17.49 -7.14
CA LEU A 230 4.98 -16.47 -7.86
C LEU A 230 4.94 -16.69 -9.38
N GLU A 231 5.08 -17.92 -9.86
CA GLU A 231 5.00 -18.24 -11.29
C GLU A 231 3.59 -18.02 -11.83
N THR A 232 2.55 -18.39 -11.09
CA THR A 232 1.15 -18.13 -11.46
C THR A 232 0.89 -16.63 -11.56
N PHE A 233 1.35 -15.85 -10.60
CA PHE A 233 1.22 -14.40 -10.65
C PHE A 233 1.94 -13.81 -11.86
N MET A 234 3.18 -14.19 -12.11
CA MET A 234 3.95 -13.68 -13.26
C MET A 234 3.33 -14.06 -14.61
N LYS A 235 2.64 -15.19 -14.68
CA LYS A 235 2.01 -15.66 -15.92
C LYS A 235 0.62 -15.05 -16.13
N ASP A 236 -0.22 -15.07 -15.10
CA ASP A 236 -1.66 -14.83 -15.22
C ASP A 236 -2.13 -13.56 -14.48
N GLY A 237 -1.38 -13.06 -13.49
CA GLY A 237 -1.71 -11.88 -12.67
C GLY A 237 -0.90 -10.62 -12.98
N PHE A 238 0.12 -10.70 -13.82
CA PHE A 238 1.11 -9.64 -14.01
C PHE A 238 0.71 -8.57 -15.04
N GLY A 239 -0.51 -8.65 -15.58
CA GLY A 239 -0.96 -7.77 -16.68
C GLY A 239 -0.91 -6.28 -16.33
N TYR A 240 -1.46 -5.89 -15.17
CA TYR A 240 -1.46 -4.50 -14.72
C TYR A 240 -0.04 -3.97 -14.51
N PHE A 241 0.84 -4.79 -13.92
CA PHE A 241 2.23 -4.44 -13.68
C PHE A 241 2.97 -4.15 -15.00
N LEU A 242 2.82 -5.02 -16.00
CA LEU A 242 3.45 -4.85 -17.32
C LEU A 242 2.95 -3.59 -18.02
N GLU A 243 1.66 -3.33 -18.03
CA GLU A 243 1.09 -2.11 -18.64
C GLU A 243 1.61 -0.87 -17.93
N GLN A 244 1.54 -0.82 -16.60
CA GLN A 244 1.99 0.32 -15.81
C GLN A 244 3.50 0.54 -15.87
N SER A 245 4.31 -0.52 -15.96
CA SER A 245 5.76 -0.40 -16.08
C SER A 245 6.26 -0.06 -17.49
N THR A 246 5.44 -0.25 -18.52
CA THR A 246 5.83 -0.01 -19.91
C THR A 246 5.11 1.17 -20.56
N ARG A 247 3.82 1.35 -20.31
CA ARG A 247 2.96 2.34 -20.96
C ARG A 247 1.95 3.01 -19.99
N PRO A 248 2.38 3.55 -18.84
CA PRO A 248 1.47 4.12 -17.83
C PRO A 248 0.60 5.25 -18.39
N GLN A 249 1.12 6.03 -19.34
CA GLN A 249 0.37 7.10 -19.96
C GLN A 249 -0.80 6.57 -20.80
N THR A 250 -0.63 5.41 -21.47
CA THR A 250 -1.67 4.83 -22.32
C THR A 250 -2.90 4.42 -21.53
N ILE A 251 -2.71 3.66 -20.44
CA ILE A 251 -3.83 3.28 -19.58
C ILE A 251 -4.37 4.49 -18.79
N GLY A 252 -3.55 5.48 -18.51
CA GLY A 252 -3.90 6.69 -17.77
C GLY A 252 -5.10 7.44 -18.35
N TYR A 253 -5.26 7.49 -19.68
CA TYR A 253 -6.43 8.10 -20.31
C TYR A 253 -7.74 7.44 -19.88
N SER A 254 -7.77 6.11 -19.81
CA SER A 254 -8.95 5.36 -19.39
C SER A 254 -9.20 5.50 -17.89
N LEU A 255 -8.15 5.48 -17.08
CA LEU A 255 -8.25 5.59 -15.62
C LEU A 255 -8.74 6.97 -15.15
N LEU A 256 -8.53 8.00 -15.94
CA LEU A 256 -8.99 9.37 -15.65
C LEU A 256 -10.35 9.71 -16.28
N ASP A 257 -10.80 8.95 -17.26
CA ASP A 257 -12.06 9.24 -17.96
C ASP A 257 -13.23 8.39 -17.48
N SER A 258 -12.99 7.17 -16.99
CA SER A 258 -14.02 6.24 -16.54
C SER A 258 -13.83 5.83 -15.09
N PRO A 259 -14.70 6.25 -14.14
CA PRO A 259 -14.60 5.77 -12.75
C PRO A 259 -14.80 4.24 -12.66
N VAL A 260 -15.66 3.67 -13.48
CA VAL A 260 -15.88 2.21 -13.50
C VAL A 260 -14.68 1.49 -14.15
N GLY A 261 -14.04 2.09 -15.15
CA GLY A 261 -12.79 1.58 -15.71
C GLY A 261 -11.66 1.59 -14.71
N LEU A 262 -11.53 2.67 -13.93
CA LEU A 262 -10.59 2.77 -12.81
C LEU A 262 -10.87 1.68 -11.76
N ALA A 263 -12.12 1.53 -11.34
CA ALA A 263 -12.53 0.50 -10.36
C ALA A 263 -12.16 -0.91 -10.85
N ALA A 264 -12.51 -1.26 -12.09
CA ALA A 264 -12.18 -2.55 -12.67
C ALA A 264 -10.66 -2.80 -12.72
N TRP A 265 -9.88 -1.78 -13.11
CA TRP A 265 -8.41 -1.86 -13.14
C TRP A 265 -7.80 -2.09 -11.76
N MET A 266 -8.28 -1.39 -10.74
CA MET A 266 -7.82 -1.55 -9.35
C MET A 266 -8.20 -2.93 -8.77
N LEU A 267 -9.39 -3.44 -9.09
CA LEU A 267 -9.85 -4.75 -8.62
C LEU A 267 -9.09 -5.93 -9.25
N ASP A 268 -8.44 -5.74 -10.39
CA ASP A 268 -7.70 -6.82 -11.09
C ASP A 268 -6.28 -7.05 -10.55
N HIS A 269 -5.97 -6.50 -9.38
CA HIS A 269 -4.64 -6.55 -8.78
C HIS A 269 -4.20 -7.98 -8.43
N ASP A 270 -4.96 -8.69 -7.61
CA ASP A 270 -4.68 -10.07 -7.20
C ASP A 270 -5.94 -10.91 -7.01
N THR A 271 -5.79 -12.21 -7.06
CA THR A 271 -6.92 -13.14 -7.06
C THR A 271 -7.59 -13.26 -5.70
N ASP A 272 -6.82 -13.27 -4.61
CA ASP A 272 -7.36 -13.42 -3.25
C ASP A 272 -8.19 -12.21 -2.85
N SER A 273 -7.63 -11.01 -3.00
CA SER A 273 -8.35 -9.76 -2.72
C SER A 273 -9.55 -9.57 -3.62
N TYR A 274 -9.43 -9.90 -4.92
CA TYR A 274 -10.55 -9.82 -5.84
C TYR A 274 -11.76 -10.65 -5.36
N TYR A 275 -11.57 -11.93 -5.01
CA TYR A 275 -12.68 -12.76 -4.58
C TYR A 275 -13.27 -12.33 -3.23
N LYS A 276 -12.46 -11.84 -2.31
CA LYS A 276 -12.93 -11.24 -1.05
C LYS A 276 -13.82 -10.02 -1.31
N ILE A 277 -13.38 -9.14 -2.21
CA ILE A 277 -14.14 -7.95 -2.61
C ILE A 277 -15.41 -8.34 -3.37
N SER A 278 -15.32 -9.27 -4.33
CA SER A 278 -16.48 -9.75 -5.10
C SER A 278 -17.58 -10.31 -4.17
N ARG A 279 -17.21 -11.11 -3.18
CA ARG A 279 -18.18 -11.60 -2.16
C ARG A 279 -18.89 -10.47 -1.42
N ALA A 280 -18.18 -9.40 -1.06
CA ALA A 280 -18.79 -8.26 -0.42
C ALA A 280 -19.86 -7.59 -1.29
N PHE A 281 -19.64 -7.52 -2.61
CA PHE A 281 -20.59 -6.89 -3.54
C PHE A 281 -21.69 -7.84 -4.03
N VAL A 282 -21.35 -9.06 -4.44
CA VAL A 282 -22.29 -10.01 -5.06
C VAL A 282 -23.10 -10.75 -3.98
N ASP A 283 -22.42 -11.27 -2.94
CA ASP A 283 -23.06 -12.11 -1.93
C ASP A 283 -23.50 -11.32 -0.69
N GLY A 284 -23.00 -10.08 -0.51
CA GLY A 284 -23.22 -9.29 0.68
C GLY A 284 -22.43 -9.77 1.91
N GLU A 285 -21.38 -10.55 1.70
CA GLU A 285 -20.55 -11.18 2.73
C GLU A 285 -19.12 -10.60 2.75
N PRO A 286 -18.86 -9.48 3.45
CA PRO A 286 -17.51 -8.93 3.53
C PRO A 286 -16.56 -9.88 4.27
N VAL A 287 -15.28 -9.91 3.86
CA VAL A 287 -14.22 -10.64 4.55
C VAL A 287 -13.37 -9.64 5.34
N GLY A 288 -13.24 -9.86 6.65
CA GLY A 288 -12.56 -8.93 7.52
C GLY A 288 -13.19 -7.53 7.43
N ARG A 289 -12.37 -6.52 7.19
CA ARG A 289 -12.83 -5.13 7.00
C ARG A 289 -12.90 -4.68 5.54
N LEU A 290 -12.78 -5.60 4.57
CA LEU A 290 -13.04 -5.32 3.16
C LEU A 290 -14.55 -5.21 2.90
N THR A 291 -15.15 -4.17 3.43
CA THR A 291 -16.57 -3.84 3.23
C THR A 291 -16.79 -3.12 1.91
N ARG A 292 -18.03 -3.05 1.45
CA ARG A 292 -18.38 -2.24 0.26
C ARG A 292 -17.93 -0.79 0.42
N ASP A 293 -18.18 -0.18 1.59
CA ASP A 293 -17.77 1.20 1.87
C ASP A 293 -16.26 1.35 1.77
N SER A 294 -15.50 0.50 2.45
CA SER A 294 -14.04 0.63 2.50
C SER A 294 -13.39 0.49 1.12
N VAL A 295 -13.89 -0.41 0.28
CA VAL A 295 -13.42 -0.58 -1.10
C VAL A 295 -13.75 0.64 -1.94
N VAL A 296 -15.00 1.14 -1.86
CA VAL A 296 -15.43 2.32 -2.62
C VAL A 296 -14.79 3.60 -2.08
N ASP A 297 -14.49 3.71 -0.78
CA ASP A 297 -13.71 4.81 -0.19
C ASP A 297 -12.37 4.97 -0.92
N ASN A 298 -11.64 3.86 -1.08
CA ASN A 298 -10.34 3.86 -1.74
C ASN A 298 -10.42 4.19 -3.25
N ILE A 299 -11.35 3.59 -3.97
CA ILE A 299 -11.55 3.85 -5.41
C ILE A 299 -11.99 5.30 -5.63
N THR A 300 -12.90 5.81 -4.79
CA THR A 300 -13.38 7.19 -4.85
C THR A 300 -12.25 8.19 -4.59
N LEU A 301 -11.35 7.88 -3.64
CA LEU A 301 -10.17 8.71 -3.40
C LEU A 301 -9.32 8.85 -4.66
N TYR A 302 -8.98 7.75 -5.33
CA TYR A 302 -8.23 7.78 -6.60
C TYR A 302 -8.94 8.58 -7.69
N TRP A 303 -10.26 8.44 -7.79
CA TRP A 303 -11.04 9.17 -8.76
C TRP A 303 -11.05 10.68 -8.51
N LEU A 304 -11.37 11.08 -7.28
CA LEU A 304 -11.47 12.49 -6.91
C LEU A 304 -10.14 13.24 -6.96
N THR A 305 -9.04 12.55 -6.70
CA THR A 305 -7.70 13.13 -6.79
C THR A 305 -7.07 13.03 -8.18
N GLY A 306 -7.70 12.28 -9.10
CA GLY A 306 -7.19 12.07 -10.45
C GLY A 306 -5.87 11.29 -10.51
N THR A 307 -5.59 10.44 -9.51
CA THR A 307 -4.28 9.80 -9.35
C THR A 307 -4.15 8.44 -10.06
N GLY A 308 -5.13 8.03 -10.85
CA GLY A 308 -5.06 6.79 -11.62
C GLY A 308 -3.84 6.71 -12.54
N ALA A 309 -3.52 7.79 -13.26
CA ALA A 309 -2.37 7.82 -14.17
C ALA A 309 -1.04 8.06 -13.44
N SER A 310 -0.99 9.00 -12.49
CA SER A 310 0.23 9.34 -11.76
C SER A 310 0.74 8.18 -10.91
N SER A 311 -0.17 7.44 -10.27
CA SER A 311 0.19 6.26 -9.48
C SER A 311 0.80 5.14 -10.35
N ALA A 312 0.32 4.96 -11.56
CA ALA A 312 0.88 4.00 -12.51
C ALA A 312 2.33 4.31 -12.91
N ARG A 313 2.74 5.58 -12.90
CA ARG A 313 4.11 5.98 -13.28
C ARG A 313 5.18 5.49 -12.31
N TRP A 314 4.85 5.21 -11.06
CA TRP A 314 5.81 4.59 -10.14
C TRP A 314 6.34 3.25 -10.69
N TYR A 315 5.47 2.43 -11.29
CA TYR A 315 5.88 1.15 -11.90
C TYR A 315 6.88 1.34 -13.04
N TRP A 316 6.68 2.37 -13.84
CA TRP A 316 7.61 2.72 -14.91
C TRP A 316 8.98 3.16 -14.36
N GLU A 317 8.99 3.99 -13.33
CA GLU A 317 10.21 4.42 -12.63
C GLU A 317 10.95 3.23 -11.98
N ALA A 318 10.22 2.36 -11.30
CA ALA A 318 10.75 1.15 -10.69
C ALA A 318 11.33 0.19 -11.72
N GLY A 319 10.63 -0.04 -12.83
CA GLY A 319 11.09 -0.91 -13.92
C GLY A 319 12.39 -0.40 -14.55
N ARG A 320 12.52 0.89 -14.80
CA ARG A 320 13.74 1.51 -15.32
C ARG A 320 14.91 1.43 -14.32
N PHE A 321 14.62 1.66 -13.05
CA PHE A 321 15.63 1.53 -12.00
C PHE A 321 16.14 0.09 -11.92
N LEU A 322 15.26 -0.91 -11.90
CA LEU A 322 15.65 -2.32 -11.86
C LEU A 322 16.44 -2.74 -13.11
N ALA A 323 16.04 -2.27 -14.29
CA ALA A 323 16.75 -2.54 -15.53
C ALA A 323 18.18 -1.94 -15.51
N ALA A 324 18.32 -0.71 -15.02
CA ALA A 324 19.63 -0.06 -14.88
C ALA A 324 20.52 -0.78 -13.85
N ALA A 325 19.95 -1.19 -12.71
CA ALA A 325 20.65 -1.96 -11.69
C ALA A 325 21.14 -3.31 -12.23
N ALA A 326 20.29 -4.04 -12.96
CA ALA A 326 20.65 -5.30 -13.61
C ALA A 326 21.77 -5.10 -14.65
N ALA A 327 21.69 -4.04 -15.45
CA ALA A 327 22.73 -3.72 -16.45
C ALA A 327 24.07 -3.36 -15.83
N SER A 328 24.08 -2.79 -14.62
CA SER A 328 25.31 -2.45 -13.89
C SER A 328 26.06 -3.68 -13.36
N GLY A 329 25.38 -4.83 -13.24
CA GLY A 329 25.92 -6.04 -12.62
C GLY A 329 26.23 -5.92 -11.12
N GLN A 330 25.86 -4.80 -10.49
CA GLN A 330 26.09 -4.57 -9.06
C GLN A 330 24.94 -5.09 -8.25
N ALA A 331 25.24 -5.90 -7.23
CA ALA A 331 24.22 -6.28 -6.25
C ALA A 331 23.83 -5.05 -5.42
N PRO A 332 22.54 -4.88 -5.07
CA PRO A 332 22.14 -3.82 -4.17
C PRO A 332 22.84 -4.00 -2.80
N PRO A 333 23.13 -2.90 -2.08
CA PRO A 333 23.68 -3.01 -0.73
C PRO A 333 22.75 -3.84 0.16
N PRO A 334 23.29 -4.63 1.11
CA PRO A 334 22.45 -5.37 2.04
C PRO A 334 21.67 -4.40 2.95
N VAL A 335 20.53 -4.86 3.42
CA VAL A 335 19.82 -4.17 4.52
C VAL A 335 20.65 -4.30 5.79
N SER A 336 21.01 -3.19 6.41
CA SER A 336 21.90 -3.15 7.57
C SER A 336 21.20 -2.97 8.91
N VAL A 337 19.90 -2.67 8.91
CA VAL A 337 19.05 -2.60 10.10
C VAL A 337 18.31 -3.92 10.34
N PRO A 338 17.87 -4.22 11.56
CA PRO A 338 17.01 -5.38 11.84
C PRO A 338 15.76 -5.40 10.97
N VAL A 339 15.42 -6.56 10.44
CA VAL A 339 14.24 -6.78 9.59
C VAL A 339 13.20 -7.65 10.29
N GLY A 340 11.98 -7.18 10.36
CA GLY A 340 10.81 -7.98 10.67
C GLY A 340 10.07 -8.37 9.38
N PHE A 341 9.53 -9.57 9.35
CA PHE A 341 8.69 -10.04 8.24
C PHE A 341 7.49 -10.83 8.78
N THR A 342 6.29 -10.50 8.29
CA THR A 342 5.08 -11.29 8.54
C THR A 342 4.53 -11.83 7.24
N ALA A 343 4.42 -13.15 7.13
CA ALA A 343 3.82 -13.83 5.98
C ALA A 343 2.31 -14.03 6.20
N PHE A 344 1.51 -13.40 5.35
CA PHE A 344 0.06 -13.56 5.32
C PHE A 344 -0.32 -14.62 4.28
N PRO A 345 -1.26 -15.55 4.59
CA PRO A 345 -1.55 -16.70 3.71
C PRO A 345 -2.18 -16.31 2.37
N GLY A 346 -2.91 -15.20 2.30
CA GLY A 346 -3.52 -14.67 1.07
C GLY A 346 -2.66 -13.64 0.34
N GLU A 347 -1.37 -13.50 0.69
CA GLU A 347 -0.44 -12.67 -0.09
C GLU A 347 -0.20 -13.29 -1.48
N ILE A 348 0.11 -12.49 -2.48
CA ILE A 348 0.34 -12.92 -3.88
C ILE A 348 1.32 -14.10 -3.94
N TRP A 349 2.37 -14.06 -3.13
CA TRP A 349 3.22 -15.20 -2.78
C TRP A 349 3.58 -15.12 -1.29
N ALA A 350 3.01 -16.01 -0.50
CA ALA A 350 3.34 -16.12 0.91
C ALA A 350 4.78 -16.64 1.07
N ALA A 351 5.72 -15.72 1.31
CA ALA A 351 7.14 -16.05 1.37
C ALA A 351 7.47 -16.87 2.62
N PRO A 352 8.05 -18.08 2.51
CA PRO A 352 8.50 -18.84 3.65
C PRO A 352 9.71 -18.18 4.34
N ARG A 353 9.98 -18.54 5.59
CA ARG A 353 11.11 -18.02 6.37
C ARG A 353 12.44 -18.12 5.61
N SER A 354 12.71 -19.23 4.95
CA SER A 354 13.96 -19.45 4.20
C SER A 354 14.16 -18.43 3.07
N TRP A 355 13.08 -17.96 2.45
CA TRP A 355 13.15 -16.91 1.44
C TRP A 355 13.47 -15.56 2.09
N ALA A 356 12.80 -15.23 3.20
CA ALA A 356 13.07 -13.99 3.93
C ALA A 356 14.52 -13.96 4.46
N GLU A 357 15.05 -15.07 5.00
CA GLU A 357 16.45 -15.20 5.43
C GLU A 357 17.45 -15.09 4.28
N THR A 358 17.09 -15.59 3.09
CA THR A 358 17.93 -15.46 1.88
C THR A 358 18.08 -13.99 1.45
N VAL A 359 16.98 -13.22 1.52
CA VAL A 359 16.97 -11.80 1.12
C VAL A 359 17.51 -10.89 2.22
N TYR A 360 17.21 -11.22 3.48
CA TYR A 360 17.52 -10.42 4.66
C TYR A 360 18.34 -11.20 5.68
N PRO A 361 19.67 -11.23 5.57
CA PRO A 361 20.53 -11.89 6.58
C PRO A 361 20.36 -11.33 7.99
N GLY A 362 19.87 -10.10 8.14
CA GLY A 362 19.52 -9.45 9.41
C GLY A 362 18.08 -9.68 9.86
N LEU A 363 17.41 -10.76 9.43
CA LEU A 363 16.04 -11.10 9.83
C LEU A 363 15.97 -11.33 11.34
N ALA A 364 15.33 -10.41 12.06
CA ALA A 364 15.19 -10.42 13.51
C ALA A 364 13.84 -10.90 14.00
N TYR A 365 12.81 -10.79 13.15
CA TYR A 365 11.46 -11.27 13.44
C TYR A 365 10.88 -11.94 12.18
N PHE A 366 10.24 -13.08 12.37
CA PHE A 366 9.46 -13.74 11.33
C PHE A 366 8.27 -14.46 11.94
N ASN A 367 7.09 -14.22 11.41
CA ASN A 367 5.90 -14.97 11.78
C ASN A 367 5.05 -15.29 10.54
N GLU A 368 4.41 -16.46 10.56
CA GLU A 368 3.37 -16.86 9.63
C GLU A 368 2.05 -16.81 10.37
N VAL A 369 1.09 -16.07 9.84
CA VAL A 369 -0.22 -15.92 10.44
C VAL A 369 -1.28 -16.75 9.71
N GLU A 370 -2.43 -16.99 10.35
CA GLU A 370 -3.44 -17.92 9.83
C GLU A 370 -4.46 -17.24 8.90
N LYS A 371 -4.49 -15.91 8.83
CA LYS A 371 -5.47 -15.15 8.04
C LYS A 371 -4.91 -13.81 7.59
N GLY A 372 -5.59 -13.18 6.64
CA GLY A 372 -5.18 -11.96 5.96
C GLY A 372 -4.52 -12.25 4.63
N GLY A 373 -4.46 -11.25 3.78
CA GLY A 373 -3.89 -11.33 2.44
C GLY A 373 -3.01 -10.12 2.12
N HIS A 374 -3.00 -9.76 0.86
CA HIS A 374 -2.17 -8.67 0.35
C HIS A 374 -2.42 -7.33 1.08
N PHE A 375 -3.68 -7.01 1.36
CA PHE A 375 -4.08 -5.82 2.11
C PHE A 375 -4.28 -6.11 3.60
N ALA A 376 -3.28 -6.76 4.23
CA ALA A 376 -3.37 -7.24 5.60
C ALA A 376 -3.80 -6.16 6.61
N ALA A 377 -3.29 -4.93 6.49
CA ALA A 377 -3.67 -3.81 7.34
C ALA A 377 -5.15 -3.42 7.19
N TRP A 378 -5.72 -3.66 6.01
CA TRP A 378 -7.11 -3.37 5.69
C TRP A 378 -8.04 -4.53 6.07
N GLU A 379 -7.62 -5.77 5.75
CA GLU A 379 -8.40 -6.97 6.02
C GLU A 379 -8.49 -7.30 7.51
N GLU A 380 -7.34 -7.30 8.19
CA GLU A 380 -7.13 -7.79 9.56
C GLU A 380 -6.30 -6.79 10.41
N PRO A 381 -6.78 -5.55 10.59
CA PRO A 381 -5.99 -4.47 11.20
C PRO A 381 -5.48 -4.76 12.62
N GLU A 382 -6.24 -5.50 13.44
CA GLU A 382 -5.84 -5.88 14.79
C GLU A 382 -4.70 -6.91 14.77
N LEU A 383 -4.79 -7.92 13.89
CA LEU A 383 -3.74 -8.91 13.69
C LEU A 383 -2.49 -8.24 13.13
N PHE A 384 -2.65 -7.43 12.09
CA PHE A 384 -1.56 -6.66 11.49
C PHE A 384 -0.84 -5.79 12.53
N ALA A 385 -1.59 -5.04 13.35
CA ALA A 385 -1.00 -4.23 14.40
C ALA A 385 -0.28 -5.06 15.47
N THR A 386 -0.79 -6.26 15.77
CA THR A 386 -0.13 -7.20 16.70
C THR A 386 1.22 -7.63 16.17
N GLU A 387 1.31 -7.97 14.88
CA GLU A 387 2.55 -8.35 14.21
C GLU A 387 3.56 -7.21 14.17
N VAL A 388 3.12 -5.99 13.81
CA VAL A 388 3.97 -4.79 13.82
C VAL A 388 4.53 -4.51 15.22
N ARG A 389 3.70 -4.61 16.27
CA ARG A 389 4.13 -4.45 17.67
C ARG A 389 5.17 -5.50 18.05
N ALA A 390 4.91 -6.76 17.70
CA ALA A 390 5.83 -7.87 18.02
C ALA A 390 7.18 -7.72 17.33
N ALA A 391 7.18 -7.35 16.05
CA ALA A 391 8.40 -7.16 15.25
C ALA A 391 9.31 -6.06 15.83
N PHE A 392 8.72 -4.96 16.32
CA PHE A 392 9.49 -3.82 16.81
C PHE A 392 9.72 -3.81 18.33
N ARG A 393 9.10 -4.74 19.07
CA ARG A 393 9.27 -4.79 20.54
C ARG A 393 10.74 -4.90 21.00
N PRO A 394 11.60 -5.74 20.35
CA PRO A 394 13.01 -5.82 20.76
C PRO A 394 13.80 -4.54 20.54
N LEU A 395 13.34 -3.67 19.62
CA LEU A 395 14.06 -2.45 19.27
C LEU A 395 13.73 -1.26 20.19
N ARG A 396 12.78 -1.39 21.12
CA ARG A 396 12.36 -0.30 22.01
C ARG A 396 13.33 -0.02 23.16
N GLN A 397 14.12 -1.02 23.52
CA GLN A 397 15.03 -0.97 24.68
C GLN A 397 16.49 -0.62 24.34
N SER A 398 16.79 -0.35 23.08
CA SER A 398 18.15 -0.08 22.60
C SER A 398 18.44 1.41 22.42
#